data_b7576827df53b53337e0f2c9149fe4e8
#
_entry.id   b7576827df53b53337e0f2c9149fe4e8
#
_cell.length_a   1.000
_cell.length_b   1.000
_cell.length_c   1.000
_cell.angle_alpha   90.00
_cell.angle_beta   90.00
_cell.angle_gamma   90.00
#
_symmetry.space_group_name_H-M   'P 1'
#
loop_
_entity.id
_entity.type
_entity.pdbx_description
1 polymer ?
#
loop_
_entity_poly.entity_id
_entity_poly.type
_entity_poly.pdbx_seq_one_letter_code
_entity_poly.pdbx_strand_id
1 'polypeptide(L)'
;MLNKTKLILFYSTVFYTFIFGNPSEGVWKQFLYTDGISSNYIFDVYKDKKDRVWIGTQNGITLLDGNNTRKYGASHGLPSADIIKVTDIDGRVFVATSGQGVYVLKNDTFEKVKFVKGSNVNTMENIGDQIFISTNLEN
;
A
#
# COMPACT_ATOMS: atom_id res chain seq x y z
N MET A 1 22.83 10.38 16.28
CA MET A 1 22.17 11.01 15.13
C MET A 1 20.73 10.50 15.07
N LEU A 2 19.77 11.32 15.48
CA LEU A 2 18.35 10.93 15.45
C LEU A 2 17.86 10.93 14.00
N ASN A 3 17.35 9.78 13.56
CA ASN A 3 16.68 9.63 12.27
C ASN A 3 15.40 10.48 12.28
N LYS A 4 15.32 11.50 11.44
CA LYS A 4 14.13 12.33 11.28
C LYS A 4 13.04 11.49 10.61
N THR A 5 12.10 10.96 11.37
CA THR A 5 10.94 10.27 10.87
C THR A 5 10.03 11.27 10.16
N LYS A 6 9.89 11.16 8.85
CA LYS A 6 8.90 11.93 8.08
C LYS A 6 7.57 11.21 8.20
N LEU A 7 6.58 11.82 8.80
CA LEU A 7 5.22 11.33 8.80
C LEU A 7 4.49 11.89 7.59
N ILE A 8 3.90 10.99 6.80
CA ILE A 8 3.15 11.33 5.59
C ILE A 8 1.68 11.08 5.92
N LEU A 9 0.84 12.10 5.78
CA LEU A 9 -0.60 11.99 5.97
C LEU A 9 -1.31 12.05 4.61
N PHE A 10 -2.19 11.08 4.37
CA PHE A 10 -3.05 11.02 3.20
C PHE A 10 -4.49 11.34 3.60
N TYR A 11 -5.11 12.26 2.91
CA TYR A 11 -6.51 12.63 3.17
C TYR A 11 -7.43 12.13 2.07
N SER A 12 -8.46 11.41 2.46
CA SER A 12 -9.66 11.19 1.66
C SER A 12 -10.78 12.05 2.24
N THR A 13 -11.23 13.06 1.50
CA THR A 13 -12.32 13.99 1.79
C THR A 13 -12.08 15.09 2.83
N VAL A 14 -12.56 16.27 2.43
CA VAL A 14 -12.52 17.57 3.07
C VAL A 14 -12.99 17.55 4.53
N PHE A 15 -12.04 17.40 5.47
CA PHE A 15 -12.20 17.89 6.84
C PHE A 15 -10.88 18.47 7.31
N TYR A 16 -10.82 19.80 7.47
CA TYR A 16 -9.74 20.49 8.16
C TYR A 16 -9.76 20.10 9.64
N THR A 17 -8.94 19.15 10.04
CA THR A 17 -8.54 19.02 11.43
C THR A 17 -7.12 19.55 11.56
N PHE A 18 -6.99 20.77 12.10
CA PHE A 18 -5.71 21.26 12.58
C PHE A 18 -5.27 20.41 13.76
N ILE A 19 -4.35 19.49 13.54
CA ILE A 19 -3.60 18.87 14.63
C ILE A 19 -2.41 19.81 14.90
N PHE A 20 -2.50 20.60 15.95
CA PHE A 20 -1.37 21.34 16.49
C PHE A 20 -0.40 20.36 17.17
N GLY A 21 0.43 19.69 16.38
CA GLY A 21 1.67 19.11 16.85
C GLY A 21 2.77 20.17 16.75
N ASN A 22 3.66 20.23 17.72
CA ASN A 22 4.76 21.18 17.77
C ASN A 22 5.58 21.08 16.47
N PRO A 23 5.67 22.13 15.60
CA PRO A 23 6.22 22.03 14.25
C PRO A 23 7.75 21.95 14.18
N SER A 24 8.42 21.75 15.32
CA SER A 24 9.88 21.80 15.38
C SER A 24 10.63 20.54 14.93
N GLU A 25 9.95 19.41 14.61
CA GLU A 25 10.64 18.14 14.34
C GLU A 25 10.19 17.34 13.10
N GLY A 26 9.39 17.88 12.18
CA GLY A 26 8.99 17.14 10.98
C GLY A 26 8.57 18.02 9.82
N VAL A 27 8.93 17.62 8.61
CA VAL A 27 8.38 18.20 7.38
C VAL A 27 7.17 17.38 6.97
N TRP A 28 5.98 17.99 7.05
CA TRP A 28 4.74 17.39 6.57
C TRP A 28 4.65 17.60 5.07
N LYS A 29 4.35 16.53 4.32
CA LYS A 29 4.06 16.59 2.90
C LYS A 29 2.74 15.89 2.64
N GLN A 30 1.80 16.59 2.01
CA GLN A 30 0.56 16.02 1.53
C GLN A 30 0.75 15.52 0.10
N PHE A 31 0.19 14.36 -0.21
CA PHE A 31 0.12 13.81 -1.56
C PHE A 31 -1.33 13.65 -1.96
N LEU A 32 -1.67 14.13 -3.15
CA LEU A 32 -3.00 14.04 -3.75
C LEU A 32 -2.92 13.25 -5.07
N TYR A 33 -4.07 12.91 -5.62
CA TYR A 33 -4.16 12.31 -6.96
C TYR A 33 -3.42 13.14 -8.02
N THR A 34 -3.47 14.48 -7.90
CA THR A 34 -2.73 15.43 -8.76
C THR A 34 -1.21 15.30 -8.63
N ASP A 35 -0.70 14.76 -7.53
CA ASP A 35 0.72 14.52 -7.29
C ASP A 35 1.17 13.14 -7.79
N GLY A 36 0.28 12.43 -8.48
CA GLY A 36 0.59 11.17 -9.13
C GLY A 36 0.24 9.92 -8.35
N ILE A 37 -0.52 9.98 -7.24
CA ILE A 37 -1.05 8.77 -6.61
C ILE A 37 -2.22 8.19 -7.42
N SER A 38 -2.49 6.89 -7.26
CA SER A 38 -3.50 6.17 -8.08
C SER A 38 -4.93 6.55 -7.74
N SER A 39 -5.22 6.95 -6.50
CA SER A 39 -6.52 7.44 -6.03
C SER A 39 -6.34 8.21 -4.73
N ASN A 40 -7.28 9.10 -4.40
CA ASN A 40 -7.36 9.76 -3.09
C ASN A 40 -7.97 8.84 -2.01
N TYR A 41 -8.55 7.69 -2.38
CA TYR A 41 -9.03 6.69 -1.43
C TYR A 41 -7.90 5.70 -1.14
N ILE A 42 -7.26 5.87 0.02
CA ILE A 42 -6.09 5.12 0.44
C ILE A 42 -6.51 4.17 1.56
N PHE A 43 -6.12 2.89 1.43
CA PHE A 43 -6.41 1.84 2.40
C PHE A 43 -5.18 1.44 3.20
N ASP A 44 -3.99 1.50 2.59
CA ASP A 44 -2.75 1.12 3.27
C ASP A 44 -1.55 1.91 2.78
N VAL A 45 -0.58 2.12 3.66
CA VAL A 45 0.71 2.74 3.36
C VAL A 45 1.80 1.89 3.97
N TYR A 46 2.67 1.37 3.14
CA TYR A 46 3.74 0.48 3.54
C TYR A 46 5.11 1.00 3.09
N LYS A 47 6.07 1.05 4.02
CA LYS A 47 7.45 1.41 3.73
C LYS A 47 8.30 0.15 3.70
N ASP A 48 8.93 -0.15 2.56
CA ASP A 48 9.78 -1.32 2.41
C ASP A 48 11.22 -1.07 2.93
N LYS A 49 12.03 -2.15 2.94
CA LYS A 49 13.42 -2.11 3.43
C LYS A 49 14.37 -1.27 2.56
N LYS A 50 13.93 -0.84 1.37
CA LYS A 50 14.67 0.05 0.47
C LYS A 50 14.24 1.52 0.60
N ASP A 51 13.53 1.86 1.69
CA ASP A 51 12.96 3.19 1.97
C ASP A 51 11.94 3.68 0.92
N ARG A 52 11.40 2.78 0.09
CA ARG A 52 10.33 3.08 -0.84
C ARG A 52 8.98 2.99 -0.14
N VAL A 53 8.04 3.82 -0.56
CA VAL A 53 6.68 3.86 0.01
C VAL A 53 5.68 3.32 -1.00
N TRP A 54 4.96 2.31 -0.59
CA TRP A 54 3.88 1.70 -1.34
C TRP A 54 2.55 2.17 -0.80
N ILE A 55 1.65 2.63 -1.68
CA ILE A 55 0.35 3.20 -1.32
C ILE A 55 -0.73 2.37 -1.96
N GLY A 56 -1.43 1.57 -1.16
CA GLY A 56 -2.60 0.79 -1.57
C GLY A 56 -3.84 1.67 -1.65
N THR A 57 -4.49 1.68 -2.81
CA THR A 57 -5.64 2.56 -3.08
C THR A 57 -6.81 1.78 -3.69
N GLN A 58 -7.94 2.47 -3.86
CA GLN A 58 -9.11 1.96 -4.58
C GLN A 58 -8.80 1.58 -6.04
N ASN A 59 -7.85 2.26 -6.68
CA ASN A 59 -7.55 2.10 -8.10
C ASN A 59 -6.12 1.58 -8.35
N GLY A 60 -5.71 0.56 -7.60
CA GLY A 60 -4.38 -0.02 -7.71
C GLY A 60 -3.40 0.50 -6.67
N ILE A 61 -2.11 0.41 -6.95
CA ILE A 61 -1.05 0.75 -6.01
C ILE A 61 -0.10 1.78 -6.61
N THR A 62 0.38 2.67 -5.77
CA THR A 62 1.41 3.65 -6.14
C THR A 62 2.69 3.35 -5.38
N LEU A 63 3.80 3.35 -6.09
CA LEU A 63 5.15 3.31 -5.53
C LEU A 63 5.77 4.71 -5.58
N LEU A 64 6.21 5.18 -4.42
CA LEU A 64 7.08 6.36 -4.30
C LEU A 64 8.50 5.88 -4.03
N ASP A 65 9.43 6.21 -4.92
CA ASP A 65 10.85 5.86 -4.83
C ASP A 65 11.69 7.13 -5.01
N GLY A 66 12.07 7.73 -3.90
CA GLY A 66 12.66 9.05 -3.89
C GLY A 66 11.71 10.10 -4.51
N ASN A 67 12.13 10.68 -5.64
CA ASN A 67 11.32 11.65 -6.40
C ASN A 67 10.50 11.01 -7.53
N ASN A 68 10.62 9.69 -7.71
CA ASN A 68 9.90 8.97 -8.75
C ASN A 68 8.58 8.41 -8.20
N THR A 69 7.53 8.55 -9.00
CA THR A 69 6.22 7.98 -8.72
C THR A 69 5.86 6.98 -9.82
N ARG A 70 5.47 5.78 -9.44
CA ARG A 70 5.03 4.74 -10.37
C ARG A 70 3.70 4.16 -9.94
N LYS A 71 2.79 3.99 -10.91
CA LYS A 71 1.47 3.41 -10.69
C LYS A 71 1.41 2.00 -11.25
N TYR A 72 0.77 1.10 -10.50
CA TYR A 72 0.45 -0.24 -10.95
C TYR A 72 -1.06 -0.45 -10.87
N GLY A 73 -1.63 -0.98 -11.93
CA GLY A 73 -3.06 -1.25 -12.07
C GLY A 73 -3.31 -2.45 -12.97
N ALA A 74 -4.42 -2.45 -13.70
CA ALA A 74 -4.83 -3.57 -14.54
C ALA A 74 -3.80 -3.95 -15.62
N SER A 75 -3.11 -2.98 -16.23
CA SER A 75 -2.02 -3.21 -17.18
C SER A 75 -0.80 -3.91 -16.58
N HIS A 76 -0.71 -3.94 -15.26
CA HIS A 76 0.35 -4.60 -14.50
C HIS A 76 -0.16 -5.84 -13.75
N GLY A 77 -1.29 -6.42 -14.18
CA GLY A 77 -1.83 -7.66 -13.64
C GLY A 77 -2.64 -7.54 -12.34
N LEU A 78 -2.87 -6.33 -11.83
CA LEU A 78 -3.77 -6.15 -10.68
C LEU A 78 -5.24 -6.19 -11.14
N PRO A 79 -6.14 -6.80 -10.35
CA PRO A 79 -7.57 -6.74 -10.64
C PRO A 79 -8.11 -5.33 -10.37
N SER A 80 -9.31 -5.06 -10.90
CA SER A 80 -10.09 -3.88 -10.51
C SER A 80 -10.71 -4.11 -9.13
N ALA A 81 -9.93 -3.86 -8.08
CA ALA A 81 -10.32 -4.05 -6.69
C ALA A 81 -9.49 -3.14 -5.78
N ASP A 82 -10.03 -2.84 -4.59
CA ASP A 82 -9.33 -2.07 -3.58
C ASP A 82 -8.09 -2.83 -3.09
N ILE A 83 -6.96 -2.15 -3.03
CA ILE A 83 -5.73 -2.69 -2.44
C ILE A 83 -5.77 -2.37 -0.95
N ILE A 84 -6.20 -3.34 -0.17
CA ILE A 84 -6.48 -3.18 1.27
C ILE A 84 -5.24 -3.35 2.15
N LYS A 85 -4.20 -4.03 1.66
CA LYS A 85 -2.96 -4.24 2.40
C LYS A 85 -1.77 -4.43 1.47
N VAL A 86 -0.61 -3.93 1.89
CA VAL A 86 0.67 -4.11 1.22
C VAL A 86 1.71 -4.56 2.24
N THR A 87 2.54 -5.53 1.88
CA THR A 87 3.69 -5.95 2.70
C THR A 87 4.82 -6.50 1.82
N ASP A 88 6.00 -6.74 2.38
CA ASP A 88 7.06 -7.44 1.67
C ASP A 88 7.71 -8.56 2.50
N ILE A 89 8.20 -9.59 1.83
CA ILE A 89 9.15 -10.57 2.37
C ILE A 89 10.30 -10.70 1.39
N ASP A 90 11.51 -10.58 1.89
CA ASP A 90 12.75 -10.72 1.11
C ASP A 90 12.75 -9.86 -0.16
N GLY A 91 12.19 -8.65 -0.06
CA GLY A 91 12.06 -7.71 -1.16
C GLY A 91 10.99 -8.06 -2.21
N ARG A 92 10.20 -9.11 -1.97
CA ARG A 92 9.02 -9.44 -2.78
C ARG A 92 7.79 -8.76 -2.19
N VAL A 93 7.19 -7.86 -2.93
CA VAL A 93 6.02 -7.12 -2.51
C VAL A 93 4.75 -7.93 -2.77
N PHE A 94 3.93 -8.05 -1.75
CA PHE A 94 2.62 -8.69 -1.78
C PHE A 94 1.53 -7.66 -1.53
N VAL A 95 0.41 -7.81 -2.23
CA VAL A 95 -0.77 -6.97 -2.04
C VAL A 95 -2.00 -7.84 -1.82
N ALA A 96 -2.82 -7.47 -0.85
CA ALA A 96 -4.12 -8.05 -0.61
C ALA A 96 -5.19 -7.15 -1.21
N THR A 97 -6.17 -7.76 -1.87
CA THR A 97 -7.25 -7.08 -2.55
C THR A 97 -8.60 -7.40 -1.94
N SER A 98 -9.54 -6.48 -1.99
CA SER A 98 -10.92 -6.73 -1.61
C SER A 98 -11.59 -7.67 -2.63
N GLY A 99 -11.88 -8.91 -2.22
CA GLY A 99 -12.63 -9.87 -3.01
C GLY A 99 -11.89 -10.57 -4.16
N GLN A 100 -10.59 -10.28 -4.40
CA GLN A 100 -9.84 -10.89 -5.51
C GLN A 100 -8.59 -11.68 -5.05
N GLY A 101 -8.34 -11.73 -3.74
CA GLY A 101 -7.25 -12.49 -3.12
C GLY A 101 -5.94 -11.72 -3.03
N VAL A 102 -4.82 -12.43 -3.03
CA VAL A 102 -3.48 -11.90 -2.85
C VAL A 102 -2.68 -11.98 -4.14
N TYR A 103 -1.88 -10.95 -4.39
CA TYR A 103 -1.00 -10.85 -5.55
C TYR A 103 0.44 -10.57 -5.11
N VAL A 104 1.40 -11.02 -5.90
CA VAL A 104 2.84 -10.79 -5.66
C VAL A 104 3.46 -10.12 -6.87
N LEU A 105 4.30 -9.11 -6.63
CA LEU A 105 5.05 -8.42 -7.69
C LEU A 105 6.21 -9.28 -8.17
N LYS A 106 6.25 -9.59 -9.48
CA LYS A 106 7.32 -10.29 -10.17
C LYS A 106 7.59 -9.61 -11.51
N ASN A 107 8.84 -9.32 -11.80
CA ASN A 107 9.24 -8.73 -13.08
C ASN A 107 8.31 -7.59 -13.51
N ASP A 108 7.98 -6.70 -12.55
CA ASP A 108 7.16 -5.53 -12.78
C ASP A 108 5.67 -5.78 -13.09
N THR A 109 5.20 -7.00 -12.83
CA THR A 109 3.82 -7.43 -13.02
C THR A 109 3.32 -8.14 -11.77
N PHE A 110 2.08 -7.91 -11.37
CA PHE A 110 1.45 -8.60 -10.26
C PHE A 110 0.82 -9.90 -10.73
N GLU A 111 1.18 -11.01 -10.06
CA GLU A 111 0.62 -12.33 -10.30
C GLU A 111 -0.19 -12.81 -9.09
N LYS A 112 -1.35 -13.42 -9.35
CA LYS A 112 -2.19 -13.98 -8.27
C LYS A 112 -1.48 -15.13 -7.56
N VAL A 113 -1.51 -15.09 -6.21
CA VAL A 113 -0.98 -16.15 -5.35
C VAL A 113 -1.97 -17.31 -5.30
N LYS A 114 -1.66 -18.43 -5.96
CA LYS A 114 -2.60 -19.55 -6.19
C LYS A 114 -2.92 -20.38 -4.95
N PHE A 115 -2.05 -20.40 -3.93
CA PHE A 115 -2.25 -21.21 -2.73
C PHE A 115 -3.09 -20.52 -1.64
N VAL A 116 -3.41 -19.25 -1.78
CA VAL A 116 -4.32 -18.56 -0.86
C VAL A 116 -5.75 -18.94 -1.23
N LYS A 117 -6.39 -19.71 -0.35
CA LYS A 117 -7.82 -20.04 -0.48
C LYS A 117 -8.66 -18.85 0.02
N GLY A 118 -9.77 -18.60 -0.67
CA GLY A 118 -10.66 -17.47 -0.41
C GLY A 118 -10.25 -16.23 -1.21
N SER A 119 -11.25 -15.48 -1.61
CA SER A 119 -11.09 -14.25 -2.37
C SER A 119 -11.10 -13.01 -1.48
N ASN A 120 -11.86 -13.07 -0.37
CA ASN A 120 -11.97 -11.98 0.60
C ASN A 120 -10.83 -12.06 1.64
N VAL A 121 -9.83 -11.24 1.45
CA VAL A 121 -8.76 -11.04 2.43
C VAL A 121 -9.21 -9.94 3.40
N ASN A 122 -9.17 -10.23 4.71
CA ASN A 122 -9.50 -9.24 5.74
C ASN A 122 -8.26 -8.44 6.15
N THR A 123 -7.13 -9.14 6.31
CA THR A 123 -5.84 -8.52 6.62
C THR A 123 -4.69 -9.41 6.19
N MET A 124 -3.51 -8.81 6.08
CA MET A 124 -2.26 -9.49 5.77
C MET A 124 -1.12 -8.77 6.49
N GLU A 125 -0.31 -9.52 7.24
CA GLU A 125 0.82 -8.97 7.98
C GLU A 125 2.06 -9.82 7.80
N ASN A 126 3.21 -9.17 7.77
CA ASN A 126 4.51 -9.83 7.81
C ASN A 126 4.99 -9.94 9.26
N ILE A 127 5.25 -11.16 9.73
CA ILE A 127 5.80 -11.43 11.05
C ILE A 127 7.03 -12.31 10.87
N GLY A 128 8.21 -11.73 11.02
CA GLY A 128 9.48 -12.40 10.75
C GLY A 128 9.66 -12.73 9.27
N ASP A 129 9.76 -14.01 8.94
CA ASP A 129 9.90 -14.56 7.59
C ASP A 129 8.60 -15.12 6.99
N GLN A 130 7.45 -14.84 7.64
CA GLN A 130 6.15 -15.40 7.29
C GLN A 130 5.13 -14.30 7.02
N ILE A 131 4.23 -14.54 6.05
CA ILE A 131 3.03 -13.72 5.84
C ILE A 131 1.83 -14.44 6.47
N PHE A 132 1.19 -13.76 7.41
CA PHE A 132 -0.10 -14.17 7.96
C PHE A 132 -1.22 -13.49 7.18
N ILE A 133 -2.17 -14.30 6.70
CA ILE A 133 -3.30 -13.83 5.91
C ILE A 133 -4.58 -14.31 6.58
N SER A 134 -5.50 -13.40 6.86
CA SER A 134 -6.86 -13.72 7.29
C SER A 134 -7.82 -13.59 6.10
N THR A 135 -8.55 -14.64 5.81
CA THR A 135 -9.54 -14.67 4.72
C THR A 135 -10.89 -15.16 5.23
N ASN A 136 -11.97 -14.69 4.64
CA ASN A 136 -13.27 -15.34 4.79
C ASN A 136 -13.31 -16.50 3.80
N LEU A 137 -13.55 -17.69 4.32
CA LEU A 137 -13.89 -18.84 3.46
C LEU A 137 -15.34 -18.64 3.02
N GLU A 138 -15.55 -18.55 1.72
CA GLU A 138 -16.90 -18.71 1.14
C GLU A 138 -17.25 -20.21 1.27
N ASN A 139 -18.35 -20.50 1.98
CA ASN A 139 -18.90 -21.86 2.11
C ASN A 139 -19.52 -22.32 0.78
#